data_1f18abaff778ee9da3023a5fd5fe7bde
#
_entry.id   1f18abaff778ee9da3023a5fd5fe7bde
#
_cell.length_a   1.000
_cell.length_b   1.000
_cell.length_c   1.000
_cell.angle_alpha   90.00
_cell.angle_beta   90.00
_cell.angle_gamma   90.00
#
_symmetry.space_group_name_H-M   'P 1'
#
loop_
_entity.id
_entity.type
_entity.pdbx_description
1 polymer ?
#
loop_
_entity_poly.entity_id
_entity_poly.type
_entity_poly.pdbx_seq_one_letter_code
_entity_poly.pdbx_strand_id
1 'polypeptide(L)'
;MARHLITSAIPYINGIKHLGNLVGSQLPADLYARYLRQRGHEVMFICATDEHGTPAELAAKKAGKPVQVYCAEMHKVQAEIARNFGLSFDHFGRSSSERNHVLTQHFAGKLDENGWITEVQESQVYSIDDARFLPDRYIEGTCPNCGYDKARGDQCENCTKQLDPTDLIDPR
;
A
#
# COMPACT_ATOMS: atom_id res chain seq x y z
N MET A 1 26.79 -2.19 -22.75
CA MET A 1 26.31 -2.46 -21.37
C MET A 1 25.41 -1.31 -20.97
N ALA A 2 24.17 -1.56 -20.57
CA ALA A 2 23.22 -0.54 -20.10
C ALA A 2 22.90 -0.79 -18.62
N ARG A 3 22.49 0.27 -17.91
CA ARG A 3 22.03 0.19 -16.52
C ARG A 3 20.51 0.14 -16.49
N HIS A 4 19.96 -0.78 -15.73
CA HIS A 4 18.52 -0.96 -15.58
C HIS A 4 18.13 -0.96 -14.10
N LEU A 5 17.12 -0.15 -13.75
CA LEU A 5 16.41 -0.24 -12.50
C LEU A 5 15.09 -0.97 -12.76
N ILE A 6 14.89 -2.08 -12.09
CA ILE A 6 13.64 -2.86 -12.18
C ILE A 6 12.94 -2.78 -10.82
N THR A 7 11.67 -2.47 -10.88
CA THR A 7 10.79 -2.43 -9.71
C THR A 7 9.60 -3.37 -9.92
N SER A 8 9.05 -3.88 -8.85
CA SER A 8 7.77 -4.58 -8.85
C SER A 8 6.80 -3.88 -7.91
N ALA A 9 5.50 -4.12 -8.08
CA ALA A 9 4.50 -3.58 -7.17
C ALA A 9 4.81 -4.02 -5.73
N ILE A 10 4.82 -3.06 -4.81
CA ILE A 10 5.03 -3.32 -3.40
C ILE A 10 3.74 -3.91 -2.79
N PRO A 11 3.80 -5.09 -2.16
CA PRO A 11 2.64 -5.69 -1.53
C PRO A 11 2.29 -5.00 -0.22
N TYR A 12 0.99 -4.87 0.06
CA TYR A 12 0.53 -4.45 1.37
C TYR A 12 1.00 -5.40 2.48
N ILE A 13 1.30 -4.83 3.64
CA ILE A 13 1.81 -5.56 4.80
C ILE A 13 0.71 -6.27 5.60
N ASN A 14 -0.55 -6.18 5.20
CA ASN A 14 -1.71 -6.66 5.94
C ASN A 14 -1.86 -8.18 6.00
N GLY A 15 -0.93 -8.95 5.45
CA GLY A 15 -0.94 -10.41 5.52
C GLY A 15 0.15 -11.09 4.70
N ILE A 16 0.02 -12.41 4.63
CA ILE A 16 0.90 -13.25 3.80
C ILE A 16 0.58 -12.99 2.33
N LYS A 17 1.62 -12.91 1.50
CA LYS A 17 1.45 -12.80 0.04
C LYS A 17 0.68 -13.98 -0.52
N HIS A 18 -0.38 -13.69 -1.25
CA HIS A 18 -1.04 -14.71 -2.04
C HIS A 18 -0.36 -14.89 -3.42
N LEU A 19 -0.69 -15.97 -4.11
CA LEU A 19 -0.06 -16.32 -5.38
C LEU A 19 -0.18 -15.21 -6.44
N GLY A 20 -1.28 -14.45 -6.44
CA GLY A 20 -1.48 -13.33 -7.36
C GLY A 20 -0.45 -12.20 -7.20
N ASN A 21 0.02 -11.90 -5.98
CA ASN A 21 1.08 -10.92 -5.76
C ASN A 21 2.40 -11.38 -6.39
N LEU A 22 2.70 -12.68 -6.31
CA LEU A 22 3.92 -13.26 -6.86
C LEU A 22 3.86 -13.32 -8.39
N VAL A 23 2.82 -13.97 -8.92
CA VAL A 23 2.69 -14.24 -10.38
C VAL A 23 2.36 -12.98 -11.17
N GLY A 24 1.56 -12.06 -10.59
CA GLY A 24 1.13 -10.84 -11.28
C GLY A 24 2.18 -9.74 -11.34
N SER A 25 3.18 -9.75 -10.45
CA SER A 25 4.15 -8.65 -10.36
C SER A 25 5.59 -9.12 -10.14
N GLN A 26 5.85 -9.84 -9.05
CA GLN A 26 7.23 -10.08 -8.60
C GLN A 26 7.98 -11.08 -9.48
N LEU A 27 7.35 -12.20 -9.87
CA LEU A 27 7.97 -13.20 -10.75
C LEU A 27 8.26 -12.68 -12.17
N PRO A 28 7.35 -11.96 -12.86
CA PRO A 28 7.67 -11.38 -14.17
C PRO A 28 8.83 -10.40 -14.10
N ALA A 29 8.89 -9.57 -13.05
CA ALA A 29 9.98 -8.64 -12.85
C ALA A 29 11.32 -9.35 -12.58
N ASP A 30 11.30 -10.42 -11.78
CA ASP A 30 12.47 -11.26 -11.50
C ASP A 30 13.01 -11.96 -12.77
N LEU A 31 12.11 -12.53 -13.57
CA LEU A 31 12.47 -13.15 -14.84
C LEU A 31 13.15 -12.14 -15.77
N TYR A 32 12.60 -10.93 -15.87
CA TYR A 32 13.17 -9.88 -16.69
C TYR A 32 14.54 -9.40 -16.15
N ALA A 33 14.67 -9.24 -14.83
CA ALA A 33 15.94 -8.91 -14.19
C ALA A 33 17.04 -9.96 -14.51
N ARG A 34 16.71 -11.24 -14.38
CA ARG A 34 17.61 -12.36 -14.70
C ARG A 34 17.98 -12.36 -16.17
N TYR A 35 17.03 -12.18 -17.07
CA TYR A 35 17.27 -12.10 -18.51
C TYR A 35 18.29 -10.98 -18.83
N LEU A 36 18.09 -9.78 -18.30
CA LEU A 36 19.00 -8.67 -18.55
C LEU A 36 20.41 -8.91 -17.98
N ARG A 37 20.51 -9.50 -16.79
CA ARG A 37 21.79 -9.90 -16.20
C ARG A 37 22.53 -10.91 -17.08
N GLN A 38 21.82 -11.91 -17.60
CA GLN A 38 22.39 -12.88 -18.54
C GLN A 38 22.85 -12.24 -19.87
N ARG A 39 22.20 -11.15 -20.27
CA ARG A 39 22.61 -10.35 -21.44
C ARG A 39 23.80 -9.43 -21.16
N GLY A 40 24.37 -9.46 -19.96
CA GLY A 40 25.52 -8.65 -19.57
C GLY A 40 25.21 -7.20 -19.22
N HIS A 41 23.93 -6.89 -18.88
CA HIS A 41 23.55 -5.58 -18.39
C HIS A 41 23.76 -5.47 -16.88
N GLU A 42 24.01 -4.25 -16.40
CA GLU A 42 23.98 -3.91 -14.98
C GLU A 42 22.54 -3.72 -14.53
N VAL A 43 22.06 -4.52 -13.58
CA VAL A 43 20.65 -4.52 -13.16
C VAL A 43 20.55 -4.36 -11.65
N MET A 44 19.77 -3.39 -11.21
CA MET A 44 19.30 -3.24 -9.84
C MET A 44 17.82 -3.61 -9.81
N PHE A 45 17.48 -4.69 -9.11
CA PHE A 45 16.10 -5.14 -8.93
C PHE A 45 15.67 -4.95 -7.47
N ILE A 46 14.68 -4.08 -7.25
CA ILE A 46 14.24 -3.69 -5.92
C ILE A 46 12.73 -3.90 -5.72
N CYS A 47 12.35 -4.17 -4.48
CA CYS A 47 10.98 -4.17 -4.01
C CYS A 47 10.95 -3.76 -2.53
N ALA A 48 9.76 -3.61 -1.97
CA ALA A 48 9.56 -3.29 -0.56
C ALA A 48 8.23 -3.86 -0.06
N THR A 49 7.99 -3.77 1.24
CA THR A 49 6.65 -3.91 1.82
C THR A 49 5.99 -2.54 1.95
N ASP A 50 4.70 -2.46 1.59
CA ASP A 50 3.88 -1.28 1.81
C ASP A 50 3.28 -1.31 3.20
N GLU A 51 3.80 -0.45 4.08
CA GLU A 51 3.54 -0.50 5.53
C GLU A 51 2.68 0.66 6.05
N HIS A 52 2.18 1.49 5.16
CA HIS A 52 1.33 2.62 5.52
C HIS A 52 -0.14 2.38 5.15
N GLY A 53 -1.00 3.18 5.77
CA GLY A 53 -2.43 3.21 5.48
C GLY A 53 -3.27 2.21 6.26
N THR A 54 -4.56 2.31 6.04
CA THR A 54 -5.63 1.59 6.73
C THR A 54 -5.47 0.06 6.73
N PRO A 55 -5.04 -0.61 5.65
CA PRO A 55 -4.89 -2.07 5.66
C PRO A 55 -3.91 -2.58 6.71
N ALA A 56 -2.79 -1.89 6.92
CA ALA A 56 -1.80 -2.24 7.93
C ALA A 56 -2.35 -2.04 9.35
N GLU A 57 -3.01 -0.92 9.58
CA GLU A 57 -3.61 -0.56 10.87
C GLU A 57 -4.68 -1.57 11.30
N LEU A 58 -5.62 -1.90 10.39
CA LEU A 58 -6.68 -2.87 10.67
C LEU A 58 -6.12 -4.27 10.95
N ALA A 59 -5.11 -4.70 10.20
CA ALA A 59 -4.49 -6.00 10.40
C ALA A 59 -3.75 -6.05 11.75
N ALA A 60 -3.05 -5.00 12.13
CA ALA A 60 -2.38 -4.88 13.42
C ALA A 60 -3.39 -4.89 14.58
N LYS A 61 -4.50 -4.13 14.47
CA LYS A 61 -5.60 -4.10 15.44
C LYS A 61 -6.21 -5.50 15.62
N LYS A 62 -6.48 -6.21 14.51
CA LYS A 62 -6.98 -7.60 14.55
C LYS A 62 -6.00 -8.57 15.21
N ALA A 63 -4.69 -8.35 15.04
CA ALA A 63 -3.64 -9.15 15.67
C ALA A 63 -3.37 -8.75 17.13
N GLY A 64 -4.00 -7.71 17.66
CA GLY A 64 -3.77 -7.22 19.03
C GLY A 64 -2.35 -6.64 19.23
N LYS A 65 -1.75 -6.08 18.18
CA LYS A 65 -0.36 -5.60 18.21
C LYS A 65 -0.27 -4.12 17.83
N PRO A 66 0.74 -3.38 18.35
CA PRO A 66 1.09 -2.08 17.79
C PRO A 66 1.45 -2.21 16.30
N VAL A 67 1.04 -1.26 15.47
CA VAL A 67 1.20 -1.33 14.01
C VAL A 67 2.67 -1.49 13.59
N GLN A 68 3.58 -0.80 14.25
CA GLN A 68 5.03 -0.88 13.95
C GLN A 68 5.59 -2.29 14.20
N VAL A 69 5.14 -2.95 15.29
CA VAL A 69 5.55 -4.31 15.65
C VAL A 69 5.00 -5.30 14.63
N TYR A 70 3.70 -5.19 14.31
CA TYR A 70 3.05 -6.02 13.31
C TYR A 70 3.75 -5.93 11.94
N CYS A 71 4.00 -4.71 11.47
CA CYS A 71 4.68 -4.48 10.19
C CYS A 71 6.11 -5.06 10.19
N ALA A 72 6.86 -4.90 11.28
CA ALA A 72 8.21 -5.44 11.37
C ALA A 72 8.24 -6.98 11.32
N GLU A 73 7.30 -7.64 11.97
CA GLU A 73 7.16 -9.10 11.93
C GLU A 73 6.74 -9.58 10.55
N MET A 74 5.72 -8.97 9.98
CA MET A 74 5.18 -9.37 8.67
C MET A 74 6.18 -9.09 7.54
N HIS A 75 6.97 -8.02 7.63
CA HIS A 75 8.06 -7.76 6.68
C HIS A 75 9.06 -8.94 6.64
N LYS A 76 9.45 -9.47 7.81
CA LYS A 76 10.35 -10.63 7.88
C LYS A 76 9.73 -11.85 7.19
N VAL A 77 8.44 -12.11 7.45
CA VAL A 77 7.70 -13.21 6.82
C VAL A 77 7.66 -13.04 5.30
N GLN A 78 7.32 -11.85 4.81
CA GLN A 78 7.26 -11.58 3.37
C GLN A 78 8.64 -11.62 2.70
N ALA A 79 9.69 -11.19 3.37
CA ALA A 79 11.07 -11.30 2.88
C ALA A 79 11.53 -12.76 2.80
N GLU A 80 11.14 -13.59 3.77
CA GLU A 80 11.41 -15.03 3.75
C GLU A 80 10.67 -15.73 2.60
N ILE A 81 9.40 -15.42 2.38
CA ILE A 81 8.63 -15.92 1.23
C ILE A 81 9.35 -15.57 -0.07
N ALA A 82 9.79 -14.33 -0.24
CA ALA A 82 10.51 -13.89 -1.43
C ALA A 82 11.79 -14.72 -1.66
N ARG A 83 12.57 -14.97 -0.61
CA ARG A 83 13.77 -15.82 -0.66
C ARG A 83 13.45 -17.26 -1.03
N ASN A 84 12.40 -17.84 -0.43
CA ASN A 84 11.99 -19.23 -0.67
C ASN A 84 11.47 -19.44 -2.10
N PHE A 85 10.88 -18.41 -2.71
CA PHE A 85 10.55 -18.39 -4.13
C PHE A 85 11.75 -18.10 -5.05
N GLY A 86 12.93 -17.87 -4.49
CA GLY A 86 14.14 -17.59 -5.23
C GLY A 86 14.15 -16.24 -5.96
N LEU A 87 13.34 -15.27 -5.51
CA LEU A 87 13.32 -13.93 -6.10
C LEU A 87 14.66 -13.22 -5.87
N SER A 88 15.25 -12.70 -6.95
CA SER A 88 16.62 -12.17 -6.96
C SER A 88 16.70 -10.68 -6.70
N PHE A 89 15.94 -10.17 -5.72
CA PHE A 89 16.02 -8.78 -5.31
C PHE A 89 17.44 -8.42 -4.83
N ASP A 90 17.97 -7.31 -5.33
CA ASP A 90 19.18 -6.70 -4.76
C ASP A 90 18.86 -5.99 -3.45
N HIS A 91 17.63 -5.48 -3.34
CA HIS A 91 17.13 -4.88 -2.10
C HIS A 91 15.63 -5.13 -1.94
N PHE A 92 15.25 -5.63 -0.75
CA PHE A 92 13.86 -5.76 -0.33
C PHE A 92 13.65 -4.90 0.92
N GLY A 93 13.13 -3.68 0.69
CA GLY A 93 13.05 -2.62 1.69
C GLY A 93 11.72 -2.55 2.43
N ARG A 94 11.53 -1.44 3.14
CA ARG A 94 10.31 -1.11 3.89
C ARG A 94 9.91 0.33 3.57
N SER A 95 8.62 0.57 3.26
CA SER A 95 8.12 1.94 3.08
C SER A 95 8.18 2.77 4.38
N SER A 96 8.14 2.12 5.54
CA SER A 96 8.27 2.76 6.85
C SER A 96 9.71 2.96 7.34
N SER A 97 10.72 2.72 6.49
CA SER A 97 12.11 2.94 6.89
C SER A 97 12.39 4.44 7.09
N GLU A 98 13.25 4.76 8.06
CA GLU A 98 13.66 6.14 8.35
C GLU A 98 14.21 6.87 7.11
N ARG A 99 15.02 6.16 6.31
CA ARG A 99 15.55 6.71 5.05
C ARG A 99 14.44 7.10 4.08
N ASN A 100 13.42 6.25 3.92
CA ASN A 100 12.27 6.56 3.07
C ASN A 100 11.49 7.76 3.62
N HIS A 101 11.36 7.85 4.93
CA HIS A 101 10.70 8.97 5.61
C HIS A 101 11.37 10.31 5.27
N VAL A 102 12.69 10.37 5.44
CA VAL A 102 13.50 11.56 5.11
C VAL A 102 13.37 11.94 3.63
N LEU A 103 13.43 10.95 2.73
CA LEU A 103 13.31 11.20 1.29
C LEU A 103 11.90 11.68 0.91
N THR A 104 10.85 11.10 1.48
CA THR A 104 9.46 11.51 1.21
C THR A 104 9.24 12.96 1.65
N GLN A 105 9.72 13.33 2.83
CA GLN A 105 9.64 14.72 3.30
C GLN A 105 10.43 15.69 2.40
N HIS A 106 11.63 15.27 1.97
CA HIS A 106 12.43 16.07 1.05
C HIS A 106 11.70 16.31 -0.28
N PHE A 107 11.13 15.26 -0.88
CA PHE A 107 10.38 15.38 -2.14
C PHE A 107 9.11 16.23 -1.97
N ALA A 108 8.37 16.04 -0.87
CA ALA A 108 7.19 16.86 -0.59
C ALA A 108 7.56 18.36 -0.48
N GLY A 109 8.63 18.67 0.25
CA GLY A 109 9.13 20.05 0.34
C GLY A 109 9.55 20.61 -1.02
N LYS A 110 10.19 19.81 -1.87
CA LYS A 110 10.55 20.25 -3.23
C LYS A 110 9.34 20.46 -4.14
N LEU A 111 8.29 19.67 -4.00
CA LEU A 111 7.03 19.88 -4.72
C LEU A 111 6.37 21.18 -4.28
N ASP A 112 6.33 21.45 -2.99
CA ASP A 112 5.78 22.66 -2.42
C ASP A 112 6.56 23.92 -2.87
N GLU A 113 7.89 23.91 -2.74
CA GLU A 113 8.78 24.98 -3.21
C GLU A 113 8.59 25.32 -4.70
N ASN A 114 8.21 24.33 -5.51
CA ASN A 114 7.96 24.51 -6.95
C ASN A 114 6.48 24.81 -7.27
N GLY A 115 5.62 24.99 -6.30
CA GLY A 115 4.21 25.36 -6.48
C GLY A 115 3.34 24.22 -7.03
N TRP A 116 3.72 22.96 -6.82
CA TRP A 116 2.96 21.79 -7.27
C TRP A 116 1.99 21.26 -6.20
N ILE A 117 1.96 21.87 -5.01
CA ILE A 117 1.03 21.52 -3.94
C ILE A 117 -0.01 22.62 -3.80
N THR A 118 -1.28 22.23 -3.70
CA THR A 118 -2.39 23.13 -3.39
C THR A 118 -3.17 22.59 -2.21
N GLU A 119 -3.69 23.50 -1.38
CA GLU A 119 -4.59 23.14 -0.30
C GLU A 119 -6.03 23.15 -0.79
N VAL A 120 -6.77 22.10 -0.46
CA VAL A 120 -8.22 21.97 -0.71
C VAL A 120 -8.95 21.66 0.58
N GLN A 121 -10.15 22.20 0.73
CA GLN A 121 -11.04 21.87 1.85
C GLN A 121 -11.98 20.75 1.43
N GLU A 122 -12.04 19.71 2.23
CA GLU A 122 -12.92 18.56 2.03
C GLU A 122 -13.74 18.30 3.28
N SER A 123 -14.96 17.75 3.10
CA SER A 123 -15.75 17.22 4.20
C SER A 123 -15.36 15.77 4.45
N GLN A 124 -15.09 15.42 5.69
CA GLN A 124 -14.72 14.05 6.06
C GLN A 124 -15.57 13.60 7.26
N VAL A 125 -15.83 12.30 7.33
CA VAL A 125 -16.53 11.69 8.48
C VAL A 125 -15.61 11.69 9.69
N TYR A 126 -16.12 12.18 10.82
CA TYR A 126 -15.38 12.30 12.06
C TYR A 126 -15.99 11.39 13.14
N SER A 127 -15.18 10.54 13.75
CA SER A 127 -15.59 9.76 14.92
C SER A 127 -15.44 10.60 16.18
N ILE A 128 -16.54 10.82 16.89
CA ILE A 128 -16.54 11.52 18.17
C ILE A 128 -15.83 10.66 19.23
N ASP A 129 -16.07 9.37 19.23
CA ASP A 129 -15.54 8.43 20.22
C ASP A 129 -14.02 8.25 20.08
N ASP A 130 -13.52 8.16 18.85
CA ASP A 130 -12.08 8.05 18.56
C ASP A 130 -11.37 9.41 18.47
N ALA A 131 -12.12 10.52 18.49
CA ALA A 131 -11.64 11.91 18.37
C ALA A 131 -10.73 12.12 17.13
N ARG A 132 -11.13 11.55 15.98
CA ARG A 132 -10.36 11.63 14.72
C ARG A 132 -11.24 11.55 13.48
N PHE A 133 -10.73 12.07 12.38
CA PHE A 133 -11.27 11.78 11.05
C PHE A 133 -11.05 10.32 10.67
N LEU A 134 -12.04 9.73 10.03
CA LEU A 134 -12.01 8.32 9.64
C LEU A 134 -11.59 8.19 8.17
N PRO A 135 -10.63 7.29 7.87
CA PRO A 135 -10.37 6.87 6.49
C PRO A 135 -11.59 6.16 5.88
N ASP A 136 -11.76 6.27 4.58
CA ASP A 136 -12.92 5.78 3.82
C ASP A 136 -13.30 4.32 4.14
N ARG A 137 -12.30 3.46 4.32
CA ARG A 137 -12.50 2.02 4.61
C ARG A 137 -12.93 1.69 6.03
N TYR A 138 -12.95 2.68 6.92
CA TYR A 138 -13.53 2.54 8.26
C TYR A 138 -15.04 2.79 8.27
N ILE A 139 -15.58 3.31 7.17
CA ILE A 139 -16.97 3.73 7.08
C ILE A 139 -17.72 2.74 6.20
N GLU A 140 -18.79 2.20 6.75
CA GLU A 140 -19.72 1.31 6.07
C GLU A 140 -21.12 1.91 6.14
N GLY A 141 -21.90 1.78 5.09
CA GLY A 141 -23.26 2.30 5.05
C GLY A 141 -24.03 1.79 3.84
N THR A 142 -25.20 2.36 3.61
CA THR A 142 -26.03 1.99 2.47
C THR A 142 -25.63 2.81 1.24
N CYS A 143 -25.39 2.13 0.12
CA CYS A 143 -25.06 2.76 -1.13
C CYS A 143 -26.24 3.59 -1.67
N PRO A 144 -26.09 4.89 -1.92
CA PRO A 144 -27.17 5.74 -2.43
C PRO A 144 -27.60 5.37 -3.86
N ASN A 145 -26.79 4.61 -4.59
CA ASN A 145 -27.09 4.23 -5.98
C ASN A 145 -27.88 2.92 -6.10
N CYS A 146 -27.56 1.89 -5.30
CA CYS A 146 -28.14 0.56 -5.47
C CYS A 146 -28.78 -0.02 -4.21
N GLY A 147 -28.73 0.68 -3.07
CA GLY A 147 -29.33 0.24 -1.81
C GLY A 147 -28.57 -0.88 -1.09
N TYR A 148 -27.35 -1.23 -1.54
CA TYR A 148 -26.53 -2.21 -0.84
C TYR A 148 -26.11 -1.70 0.53
N ASP A 149 -26.41 -2.44 1.60
CA ASP A 149 -26.31 -2.01 3.00
C ASP A 149 -24.93 -2.12 3.65
N LYS A 150 -23.93 -2.60 2.89
CA LYS A 150 -22.55 -2.79 3.34
C LYS A 150 -21.53 -2.13 2.41
N ALA A 151 -21.95 -1.07 1.72
CA ALA A 151 -21.05 -0.31 0.87
C ALA A 151 -20.00 0.42 1.71
N ARG A 152 -18.77 0.44 1.24
CA ARG A 152 -17.67 1.18 1.85
C ARG A 152 -17.56 2.58 1.28
N GLY A 153 -16.87 3.46 2.01
CA GLY A 153 -16.79 4.86 1.65
C GLY A 153 -15.99 5.18 0.37
N ASP A 154 -15.22 4.24 -0.17
CA ASP A 154 -14.44 4.42 -1.39
C ASP A 154 -15.15 3.88 -2.65
N GLN A 155 -15.82 2.74 -2.52
CA GLN A 155 -16.52 2.09 -3.64
C GLN A 155 -17.58 1.11 -3.14
N CYS A 156 -18.71 1.03 -3.85
CA CYS A 156 -19.70 0.01 -3.59
C CYS A 156 -19.30 -1.33 -4.20
N GLU A 157 -19.16 -2.36 -3.39
CA GLU A 157 -18.78 -3.71 -3.84
C GLU A 157 -19.85 -4.39 -4.70
N ASN A 158 -21.11 -3.94 -4.60
CA ASN A 158 -22.21 -4.52 -5.39
C ASN A 158 -22.34 -3.87 -6.77
N CYS A 159 -22.36 -2.54 -6.87
CA CYS A 159 -22.59 -1.85 -8.15
C CYS A 159 -21.33 -1.18 -8.71
N THR A 160 -20.19 -1.32 -8.06
CA THR A 160 -18.87 -0.78 -8.44
C THR A 160 -18.81 0.76 -8.56
N LYS A 161 -19.86 1.47 -8.18
CA LYS A 161 -19.85 2.93 -8.21
C LYS A 161 -18.87 3.46 -7.18
N GLN A 162 -18.02 4.40 -7.61
CA GLN A 162 -17.16 5.16 -6.72
C GLN A 162 -18.04 6.04 -5.81
N LEU A 163 -17.76 6.04 -4.53
CA LEU A 163 -18.53 6.73 -3.50
C LEU A 163 -17.59 7.69 -2.74
N ASP A 164 -18.20 8.74 -2.21
CA ASP A 164 -17.62 9.53 -1.13
C ASP A 164 -18.19 9.01 0.19
N PRO A 165 -17.41 8.88 1.28
CA PRO A 165 -17.91 8.44 2.59
C PRO A 165 -19.09 9.28 3.11
N THR A 166 -19.12 10.58 2.74
CA THR A 166 -20.19 11.50 3.13
C THR A 166 -21.49 11.30 2.38
N ASP A 167 -21.48 10.54 1.27
CA ASP A 167 -22.68 10.21 0.47
C ASP A 167 -23.41 8.96 0.97
N LEU A 168 -22.76 8.16 1.83
CA LEU A 168 -23.39 6.94 2.36
C LEU A 168 -24.63 7.27 3.21
N ILE A 169 -25.66 6.45 3.03
CA ILE A 169 -26.87 6.51 3.85
C ILE A 169 -26.63 5.67 5.11
N ASP A 170 -26.99 6.22 6.27
CA ASP A 170 -26.78 5.60 7.59
C ASP A 170 -25.35 5.09 7.81
N PRO A 171 -24.31 5.97 7.70
CA PRO A 171 -22.93 5.58 7.88
C PRO A 171 -22.65 5.10 9.30
N ARG A 172 -21.86 4.04 9.42
CA ARG A 172 -21.44 3.44 10.70
C ARG A 172 -20.00 2.97 10.66
#